data_1e7b26153b75567ef4d25197ba5c2c2c
#
_entry.id   1e7b26153b75567ef4d25197ba5c2c2c
#
_cell.length_a   1.000
_cell.length_b   1.000
_cell.length_c   1.000
_cell.angle_alpha   90.00
_cell.angle_beta   90.00
_cell.angle_gamma   90.00
#
_symmetry.space_group_name_H-M   'P 1'
#
loop_
_entity.id
_entity.type
_entity.pdbx_description
1 polymer ?
#
loop_
_entity_poly.entity_id
_entity_poly.type
_entity_poly.pdbx_seq_one_letter_code
_entity_poly.pdbx_strand_id
1 'polypeptide(L)'
;MAAIGAGLDIYQPNASMVIDIGGGTTDVAVLSMGDIVTSETIKAAGDRFDQQIMKYIKQHHKLLIGEKTAEKIKQEIGTAVKRAEEKEMEIRGRDILTGYPKTLIITSKEIEFALKESVESIVEAARMVLEKTPPELASDIIESGAIMTGGGALLDGLDQLLAEKLGIPVSIADNPMECVALGTGLMLEAKENIFRQRKQSQIAGGKNSVF
;
A
#
# COMPACT_ATOMS: atom_id res chain seq x y z
N MET A 1 2.71 -12.21 1.00
CA MET A 1 1.73 -12.23 2.11
C MET A 1 0.57 -11.30 1.84
N ALA A 2 0.79 -10.02 1.55
CA ALA A 2 -0.27 -9.05 1.24
C ALA A 2 -1.25 -9.54 0.16
N ALA A 3 -0.75 -10.09 -0.95
CA ALA A 3 -1.57 -10.65 -2.03
C ALA A 3 -2.56 -11.72 -1.57
N ILE A 4 -2.07 -12.69 -0.77
CA ILE A 4 -2.89 -13.78 -0.23
C ILE A 4 -3.96 -13.23 0.72
N GLY A 5 -3.58 -12.30 1.59
CA GLY A 5 -4.52 -11.66 2.52
C GLY A 5 -5.55 -10.76 1.83
N ALA A 6 -5.23 -10.24 0.66
CA ALA A 6 -6.15 -9.52 -0.22
C ALA A 6 -7.07 -10.47 -1.03
N GLY A 7 -6.96 -11.79 -0.84
CA GLY A 7 -7.80 -12.78 -1.51
C GLY A 7 -7.36 -13.15 -2.92
N LEU A 8 -6.15 -12.75 -3.35
CA LEU A 8 -5.63 -13.15 -4.65
C LEU A 8 -5.20 -14.62 -4.63
N ASP A 9 -5.62 -15.38 -5.65
CA ASP A 9 -5.10 -16.73 -5.90
C ASP A 9 -3.79 -16.64 -6.67
N ILE A 10 -2.69 -16.56 -5.91
CA ILE A 10 -1.35 -16.40 -6.47
C ILE A 10 -0.83 -17.63 -7.19
N TYR A 11 -1.47 -18.80 -7.06
CA TYR A 11 -1.04 -20.06 -7.68
C TYR A 11 -1.59 -20.24 -9.09
N GLN A 12 -2.48 -19.37 -9.54
CA GLN A 12 -2.94 -19.35 -10.93
C GLN A 12 -1.80 -18.97 -11.88
N PRO A 13 -1.85 -19.44 -13.15
CA PRO A 13 -0.86 -19.05 -14.15
C PRO A 13 -0.93 -17.59 -14.54
N ASN A 14 -2.07 -16.92 -14.31
CA ASN A 14 -2.26 -15.50 -14.60
C ASN A 14 -1.47 -14.62 -13.66
N ALA A 15 -0.93 -13.53 -14.18
CA ALA A 15 -0.23 -12.56 -13.35
C ALA A 15 -1.18 -11.69 -12.52
N SER A 16 -0.77 -11.40 -11.29
CA SER A 16 -1.43 -10.45 -10.40
C SER A 16 -0.44 -9.40 -9.91
N MET A 17 -0.83 -8.13 -9.93
CA MET A 17 -0.02 -7.04 -9.40
C MET A 17 -0.53 -6.59 -8.04
N VAL A 18 0.37 -6.42 -7.08
CA VAL A 18 0.07 -5.93 -5.73
C VAL A 18 0.93 -4.72 -5.42
N ILE A 19 0.31 -3.71 -4.82
CA ILE A 19 0.94 -2.48 -4.35
C ILE A 19 0.65 -2.37 -2.85
N ASP A 20 1.61 -2.76 -2.00
CA ASP A 20 1.46 -2.73 -0.55
C ASP A 20 2.11 -1.46 0.02
N ILE A 21 1.29 -0.52 0.48
CA ILE A 21 1.72 0.78 1.00
C ILE A 21 1.59 0.78 2.52
N GLY A 22 2.67 0.40 3.19
CA GLY A 22 2.75 0.33 4.63
C GLY A 22 3.03 1.69 5.31
N GLY A 23 3.56 1.64 6.54
CA GLY A 23 4.05 2.83 7.25
C GLY A 23 5.39 3.32 6.69
N GLY A 24 6.40 2.43 6.63
CA GLY A 24 7.78 2.76 6.26
C GLY A 24 8.15 2.51 4.80
N THR A 25 7.53 1.53 4.15
CA THR A 25 7.83 1.13 2.76
C THR A 25 6.58 0.96 1.93
N THR A 26 6.75 1.14 0.63
CA THR A 26 5.83 0.67 -0.40
C THR A 26 6.52 -0.43 -1.18
N ASP A 27 5.87 -1.59 -1.23
CA ASP A 27 6.33 -2.78 -1.93
C ASP A 27 5.38 -3.05 -3.11
N VAL A 28 5.94 -3.02 -4.31
CA VAL A 28 5.21 -3.32 -5.54
C VAL A 28 5.72 -4.64 -6.10
N ALA A 29 4.84 -5.58 -6.41
CA ALA A 29 5.23 -6.87 -6.95
C ALA A 29 4.22 -7.41 -7.97
N VAL A 30 4.74 -8.11 -8.96
CA VAL A 30 3.98 -8.98 -9.87
C VAL A 30 4.24 -10.43 -9.48
N LEU A 31 3.17 -11.17 -9.32
CA LEU A 31 3.13 -12.56 -8.87
C LEU A 31 2.50 -13.43 -9.97
N SER A 32 3.05 -14.62 -10.18
CA SER A 32 2.47 -15.64 -11.04
C SER A 32 2.92 -17.03 -10.57
N MET A 33 2.06 -18.02 -10.59
CA MET A 33 2.34 -19.42 -10.23
C MET A 33 3.01 -19.59 -8.83
N GLY A 34 2.67 -18.72 -7.88
CA GLY A 34 3.19 -18.73 -6.50
C GLY A 34 4.54 -18.04 -6.29
N ASP A 35 5.17 -17.53 -7.35
CA ASP A 35 6.46 -16.86 -7.29
C ASP A 35 6.37 -15.36 -7.60
N ILE A 36 7.37 -14.60 -7.16
CA ILE A 36 7.54 -13.19 -7.50
C ILE A 36 8.29 -13.10 -8.82
N VAL A 37 7.62 -12.55 -9.85
CA VAL A 37 8.19 -12.34 -11.18
C VAL A 37 9.11 -11.12 -11.19
N THR A 38 8.62 -10.01 -10.65
CA THR A 38 9.36 -8.75 -10.52
C THR A 38 8.83 -7.98 -9.30
N SER A 39 9.69 -7.22 -8.66
CA SER A 39 9.31 -6.36 -7.54
C SER A 39 10.21 -5.15 -7.40
N GLU A 40 9.67 -4.13 -6.74
CA GLU A 40 10.39 -2.91 -6.35
C GLU A 40 9.94 -2.51 -4.94
N THR A 41 10.87 -2.04 -4.12
CA THR A 41 10.60 -1.52 -2.77
C THR A 41 11.14 -0.12 -2.64
N ILE A 42 10.30 0.81 -2.21
CA ILE A 42 10.67 2.22 -2.00
C ILE A 42 10.32 2.69 -0.59
N LYS A 43 11.01 3.73 -0.12
CA LYS A 43 10.77 4.38 1.18
C LYS A 43 9.78 5.56 1.10
N ALA A 44 8.80 5.48 0.22
CA ALA A 44 7.69 6.43 0.13
C ALA A 44 6.42 5.73 0.60
N ALA A 45 5.99 6.00 1.82
CA ALA A 45 4.87 5.34 2.48
C ALA A 45 4.26 6.26 3.56
N GLY A 46 3.42 5.74 4.45
CA GLY A 46 2.65 6.51 5.43
C GLY A 46 3.47 7.50 6.26
N ASP A 47 4.62 7.07 6.79
CA ASP A 47 5.50 7.92 7.61
C ASP A 47 6.12 9.06 6.79
N ARG A 48 6.41 8.80 5.51
CA ARG A 48 6.93 9.82 4.60
C ARG A 48 5.87 10.87 4.30
N PHE A 49 4.61 10.45 4.14
CA PHE A 49 3.49 11.38 3.98
C PHE A 49 3.38 12.32 5.19
N ASP A 50 3.44 11.79 6.41
CA ASP A 50 3.38 12.59 7.63
C ASP A 50 4.54 13.58 7.74
N GLN A 51 5.75 13.14 7.39
CA GLN A 51 6.94 14.01 7.35
C GLN A 51 6.79 15.15 6.32
N GLN A 52 6.23 14.88 5.15
CA GLN A 52 6.00 15.90 4.13
C GLN A 52 4.94 16.89 4.54
N ILE A 53 3.87 16.45 5.19
CA ILE A 53 2.84 17.33 5.77
C ILE A 53 3.46 18.24 6.82
N MET A 54 4.21 17.67 7.78
CA MET A 54 4.91 18.48 8.82
C MET A 54 5.88 19.49 8.20
N LYS A 55 6.65 19.07 7.19
CA LYS A 55 7.59 19.95 6.48
C LYS A 55 6.88 21.07 5.77
N TYR A 56 5.79 20.78 5.08
CA TYR A 56 4.98 21.77 4.36
C TYR A 56 4.42 22.82 5.31
N ILE A 57 3.76 22.39 6.38
CA ILE A 57 3.15 23.29 7.38
C ILE A 57 4.23 24.16 8.06
N LYS A 58 5.38 23.56 8.39
CA LYS A 58 6.52 24.31 8.94
C LYS A 58 7.02 25.37 7.97
N GLN A 59 7.15 25.05 6.69
CA GLN A 59 7.72 25.97 5.69
C GLN A 59 6.76 27.08 5.30
N HIS A 60 5.50 26.76 5.06
CA HIS A 60 4.51 27.70 4.52
C HIS A 60 3.76 28.48 5.61
N HIS A 61 3.42 27.82 6.71
CA HIS A 61 2.62 28.43 7.78
C HIS A 61 3.43 28.82 9.02
N LYS A 62 4.74 28.50 9.05
CA LYS A 62 5.62 28.73 10.21
C LYS A 62 5.06 28.10 11.50
N LEU A 63 4.36 26.99 11.38
CA LEU A 63 3.74 26.26 12.49
C LEU A 63 4.43 24.91 12.68
N LEU A 64 4.81 24.59 13.91
CA LEU A 64 5.29 23.24 14.28
C LEU A 64 4.12 22.42 14.77
N ILE A 65 3.89 21.28 14.11
CA ILE A 65 2.91 20.26 14.50
C ILE A 65 3.64 18.95 14.81
N GLY A 66 3.00 18.07 15.58
CA GLY A 66 3.51 16.73 15.89
C GLY A 66 3.03 15.68 14.88
N GLU A 67 3.66 14.48 14.90
CA GLU A 67 3.33 13.34 14.03
C GLU A 67 1.86 12.96 14.09
N LYS A 68 1.26 12.87 15.29
CA LYS A 68 -0.18 12.56 15.45
C LYS A 68 -1.08 13.57 14.74
N THR A 69 -0.68 14.84 14.72
CA THR A 69 -1.45 15.88 14.01
C THR A 69 -1.29 15.72 12.51
N ALA A 70 -0.08 15.39 12.03
CA ALA A 70 0.16 15.13 10.60
C ALA A 70 -0.61 13.91 10.12
N GLU A 71 -0.60 12.81 10.87
CA GLU A 71 -1.37 11.61 10.58
C GLU A 71 -2.88 11.91 10.51
N LYS A 72 -3.40 12.69 11.47
CA LYS A 72 -4.81 13.10 11.45
C LYS A 72 -5.15 13.93 10.21
N ILE A 73 -4.28 14.87 9.82
CA ILE A 73 -4.43 15.68 8.60
C ILE A 73 -4.47 14.76 7.37
N LYS A 74 -3.53 13.81 7.27
CA LYS A 74 -3.48 12.83 6.19
C LYS A 74 -4.79 12.04 6.07
N GLN A 75 -5.33 11.55 7.20
CA GLN A 75 -6.54 10.74 7.23
C GLN A 75 -7.81 11.54 6.91
N GLU A 76 -7.94 12.79 7.39
CA GLU A 76 -9.17 13.58 7.25
C GLU A 76 -9.25 14.35 5.92
N ILE A 77 -8.15 14.97 5.50
CA ILE A 77 -8.12 15.84 4.33
C ILE A 77 -7.02 15.51 3.30
N GLY A 78 -6.16 14.50 3.58
CA GLY A 78 -5.14 14.05 2.64
C GLY A 78 -5.77 13.50 1.37
N THR A 79 -5.14 13.80 0.22
CA THR A 79 -5.59 13.32 -1.09
C THR A 79 -4.43 13.25 -2.07
N ALA A 80 -4.48 12.27 -2.98
CA ALA A 80 -3.52 12.13 -4.07
C ALA A 80 -3.95 12.87 -5.33
N VAL A 81 -5.21 13.29 -5.42
CA VAL A 81 -5.82 13.96 -6.57
C VAL A 81 -6.52 15.24 -6.17
N LYS A 82 -6.70 16.13 -7.13
CA LYS A 82 -7.49 17.35 -6.92
C LYS A 82 -8.96 16.98 -6.66
N ARG A 83 -9.47 17.36 -5.49
CA ARG A 83 -10.88 17.17 -5.14
C ARG A 83 -11.78 18.18 -5.86
N ALA A 84 -13.01 17.75 -6.16
CA ALA A 84 -14.05 18.65 -6.68
C ALA A 84 -14.49 19.66 -5.61
N GLU A 85 -14.58 19.22 -4.34
CA GLU A 85 -14.88 20.06 -3.19
C GLU A 85 -13.66 20.09 -2.27
N GLU A 86 -13.15 21.28 -2.00
CA GLU A 86 -12.03 21.49 -1.09
C GLU A 86 -12.47 21.23 0.35
N LYS A 87 -11.72 20.38 1.07
CA LYS A 87 -11.92 20.15 2.50
C LYS A 87 -10.99 21.04 3.29
N GLU A 88 -11.51 21.57 4.41
CA GLU A 88 -10.75 22.40 5.34
C GLU A 88 -10.64 21.69 6.69
N MET A 89 -9.55 21.94 7.40
CA MET A 89 -9.31 21.40 8.73
C MET A 89 -8.63 22.44 9.62
N GLU A 90 -9.18 22.66 10.82
CA GLU A 90 -8.51 23.45 11.85
C GLU A 90 -7.41 22.62 12.51
N ILE A 91 -6.20 23.16 12.53
CA ILE A 91 -5.04 22.55 13.19
C ILE A 91 -4.43 23.49 14.22
N ARG A 92 -3.77 22.90 15.21
CA ARG A 92 -3.11 23.61 16.30
C ARG A 92 -1.66 23.19 16.41
N GLY A 93 -0.80 24.15 16.66
CA GLY A 93 0.63 23.90 16.80
C GLY A 93 1.32 25.06 17.51
N ARG A 94 2.65 25.06 17.48
CA ARG A 94 3.48 26.13 18.02
C ARG A 94 4.00 27.00 16.88
N ASP A 95 3.70 28.27 16.94
CA ASP A 95 4.26 29.28 16.01
C ASP A 95 5.79 29.36 16.18
N ILE A 96 6.52 29.26 15.07
CA ILE A 96 8.00 29.26 15.09
C ILE A 96 8.56 30.64 15.47
N LEU A 97 7.86 31.71 15.09
CA LEU A 97 8.35 33.08 15.27
C LEU A 97 8.15 33.59 16.71
N THR A 98 6.98 33.27 17.28
CA THR A 98 6.60 33.76 18.61
C THR A 98 6.80 32.75 19.72
N GLY A 99 6.86 31.45 19.38
CA GLY A 99 6.92 30.34 20.33
C GLY A 99 5.57 30.00 20.98
N TYR A 100 4.51 30.79 20.73
CA TYR A 100 3.18 30.59 21.33
C TYR A 100 2.32 29.57 20.56
N PRO A 101 1.29 29.00 21.24
CA PRO A 101 0.27 28.21 20.55
C PRO A 101 -0.44 29.07 19.50
N LYS A 102 -0.69 28.46 18.35
CA LYS A 102 -1.40 29.07 17.22
C LYS A 102 -2.32 28.08 16.57
N THR A 103 -3.47 28.54 16.16
CA THR A 103 -4.47 27.82 15.39
C THR A 103 -4.52 28.40 13.98
N LEU A 104 -4.67 27.53 12.98
CA LEU A 104 -4.92 27.92 11.59
C LEU A 104 -5.77 26.87 10.87
N ILE A 105 -6.35 27.27 9.75
CA ILE A 105 -7.09 26.40 8.84
C ILE A 105 -6.16 26.03 7.68
N ILE A 106 -6.13 24.74 7.33
CA ILE A 106 -5.43 24.21 6.17
C ILE A 106 -6.43 23.52 5.25
N THR A 107 -6.07 23.37 3.99
CA THR A 107 -6.95 22.84 2.95
C THR A 107 -6.42 21.55 2.35
N SER A 108 -7.32 20.73 1.79
CA SER A 108 -6.95 19.49 1.09
C SER A 108 -6.04 19.75 -0.11
N LYS A 109 -6.16 20.90 -0.78
CA LYS A 109 -5.28 21.31 -1.88
C LYS A 109 -3.83 21.52 -1.43
N GLU A 110 -3.64 22.09 -0.24
CA GLU A 110 -2.30 22.26 0.34
C GLU A 110 -1.67 20.90 0.65
N ILE A 111 -2.48 19.95 1.13
CA ILE A 111 -2.00 18.61 1.49
C ILE A 111 -1.73 17.78 0.22
N GLU A 112 -2.56 17.88 -0.82
CA GLU A 112 -2.26 17.31 -2.15
C GLU A 112 -0.89 17.77 -2.64
N PHE A 113 -0.63 19.08 -2.59
CA PHE A 113 0.66 19.63 -3.00
C PHE A 113 1.82 19.11 -2.13
N ALA A 114 1.61 19.00 -0.81
CA ALA A 114 2.62 18.49 0.11
C ALA A 114 2.99 17.03 -0.17
N LEU A 115 2.02 16.19 -0.57
CA LEU A 115 2.19 14.76 -0.80
C LEU A 115 2.68 14.40 -2.20
N LYS A 116 2.65 15.34 -3.13
CA LYS A 116 2.89 15.12 -4.56
C LYS A 116 4.17 14.31 -4.84
N GLU A 117 5.30 14.67 -4.23
CA GLU A 117 6.59 14.00 -4.44
C GLU A 117 6.56 12.52 -4.04
N SER A 118 5.93 12.18 -2.90
CA SER A 118 5.83 10.80 -2.43
C SER A 118 4.85 9.98 -3.27
N VAL A 119 3.75 10.58 -3.67
CA VAL A 119 2.75 9.94 -4.54
C VAL A 119 3.35 9.66 -5.92
N GLU A 120 4.08 10.62 -6.51
CA GLU A 120 4.80 10.42 -7.78
C GLU A 120 5.85 9.30 -7.68
N SER A 121 6.54 9.17 -6.54
CA SER A 121 7.49 8.07 -6.31
C SER A 121 6.81 6.69 -6.31
N ILE A 122 5.60 6.60 -5.76
CA ILE A 122 4.81 5.35 -5.78
C ILE A 122 4.38 5.00 -7.20
N VAL A 123 3.88 5.99 -7.95
CA VAL A 123 3.50 5.81 -9.37
C VAL A 123 4.68 5.31 -10.19
N GLU A 124 5.86 5.90 -9.99
CA GLU A 124 7.06 5.52 -10.73
C GLU A 124 7.54 4.11 -10.37
N ALA A 125 7.50 3.73 -9.10
CA ALA A 125 7.82 2.35 -8.69
C ALA A 125 6.87 1.33 -9.33
N ALA A 126 5.57 1.62 -9.37
CA ALA A 126 4.58 0.76 -10.01
C ALA A 126 4.80 0.66 -11.52
N ARG A 127 5.14 1.77 -12.18
CA ARG A 127 5.50 1.80 -13.60
C ARG A 127 6.74 0.96 -13.88
N MET A 128 7.81 1.12 -13.12
CA MET A 128 9.05 0.34 -13.28
C MET A 128 8.81 -1.16 -13.16
N VAL A 129 7.92 -1.59 -12.26
CA VAL A 129 7.58 -3.00 -12.10
C VAL A 129 6.83 -3.51 -13.34
N LEU A 130 5.88 -2.76 -13.88
CA LEU A 130 5.16 -3.13 -15.11
C LEU A 130 6.11 -3.19 -16.32
N GLU A 131 7.01 -2.22 -16.46
CA GLU A 131 7.99 -2.19 -17.56
C GLU A 131 8.97 -3.38 -17.53
N LYS A 132 9.31 -3.86 -16.33
CA LYS A 132 10.18 -5.04 -16.15
C LYS A 132 9.42 -6.37 -16.28
N THR A 133 8.08 -6.33 -16.30
CA THR A 133 7.23 -7.54 -16.38
C THR A 133 7.25 -8.09 -17.81
N PRO A 134 7.42 -9.43 -18.00
CA PRO A 134 7.32 -10.04 -19.32
C PRO A 134 5.99 -9.71 -20.01
N PRO A 135 5.98 -9.52 -21.36
CA PRO A 135 4.81 -9.04 -22.09
C PRO A 135 3.56 -9.92 -21.91
N GLU A 136 3.72 -11.24 -21.82
CA GLU A 136 2.62 -12.18 -21.62
C GLU A 136 1.91 -11.93 -20.29
N LEU A 137 2.70 -11.73 -19.21
CA LEU A 137 2.19 -11.47 -17.86
C LEU A 137 1.68 -10.03 -17.71
N ALA A 138 2.27 -9.08 -18.43
CA ALA A 138 1.78 -7.70 -18.48
C ALA A 138 0.38 -7.64 -19.12
N SER A 139 0.10 -8.49 -20.09
CA SER A 139 -1.22 -8.62 -20.72
C SER A 139 -2.29 -9.08 -19.72
N ASP A 140 -1.96 -10.03 -18.84
CA ASP A 140 -2.87 -10.46 -17.77
C ASP A 140 -3.22 -9.31 -16.82
N ILE A 141 -2.21 -8.47 -16.47
CA ILE A 141 -2.39 -7.35 -15.56
C ILE A 141 -3.26 -6.23 -16.18
N ILE A 142 -3.26 -6.07 -17.49
CA ILE A 142 -4.17 -5.12 -18.18
C ILE A 142 -5.63 -5.49 -17.91
N GLU A 143 -5.94 -6.78 -17.86
CA GLU A 143 -7.31 -7.26 -17.60
C GLU A 143 -7.63 -7.36 -16.11
N SER A 144 -6.72 -7.96 -15.32
CA SER A 144 -6.92 -8.20 -13.88
C SER A 144 -6.70 -6.96 -13.02
N GLY A 145 -5.85 -6.02 -13.47
CA GLY A 145 -5.48 -4.83 -12.73
C GLY A 145 -4.48 -5.07 -11.62
N ALA A 146 -4.37 -4.08 -10.73
CA ALA A 146 -3.57 -4.13 -9.52
C ALA A 146 -4.45 -3.99 -8.27
N ILE A 147 -4.06 -4.67 -7.19
CA ILE A 147 -4.69 -4.51 -5.88
C ILE A 147 -3.76 -3.75 -4.94
N MET A 148 -4.33 -2.76 -4.24
CA MET A 148 -3.64 -1.96 -3.23
C MET A 148 -3.91 -2.51 -1.84
N THR A 149 -2.87 -2.62 -1.03
CA THR A 149 -2.92 -3.05 0.38
C THR A 149 -2.13 -2.09 1.27
N GLY A 150 -2.19 -2.31 2.59
CA GLY A 150 -1.55 -1.45 3.57
C GLY A 150 -2.35 -0.17 3.89
N GLY A 151 -1.99 0.50 4.98
CA GLY A 151 -2.70 1.70 5.44
C GLY A 151 -2.58 2.90 4.51
N GLY A 152 -1.47 3.00 3.76
CA GLY A 152 -1.27 4.07 2.76
C GLY A 152 -2.18 3.96 1.55
N ALA A 153 -2.72 2.76 1.27
CA ALA A 153 -3.72 2.54 0.21
C ALA A 153 -5.03 3.33 0.44
N LEU A 154 -5.28 3.73 1.70
CA LEU A 154 -6.47 4.52 2.08
C LEU A 154 -6.33 6.02 1.79
N LEU A 155 -5.20 6.49 1.25
CA LEU A 155 -5.08 7.88 0.82
C LEU A 155 -6.06 8.15 -0.32
N ASP A 156 -6.95 9.12 -0.10
CA ASP A 156 -8.03 9.44 -1.02
C ASP A 156 -7.54 9.70 -2.45
N GLY A 157 -8.15 9.03 -3.43
CA GLY A 157 -7.86 9.18 -4.85
C GLY A 157 -6.52 8.58 -5.31
N LEU A 158 -5.77 7.88 -4.46
CA LEU A 158 -4.51 7.25 -4.88
C LEU A 158 -4.74 6.10 -5.87
N ASP A 159 -5.79 5.33 -5.68
CA ASP A 159 -6.26 4.28 -6.59
C ASP A 159 -6.59 4.85 -7.97
N GLN A 160 -7.34 5.95 -8.02
CA GLN A 160 -7.72 6.64 -9.25
C GLN A 160 -6.49 7.18 -9.99
N LEU A 161 -5.56 7.81 -9.25
CA LEU A 161 -4.33 8.33 -9.83
C LEU A 161 -3.46 7.21 -10.40
N LEU A 162 -3.29 6.12 -9.67
CA LEU A 162 -2.54 4.95 -10.16
C LEU A 162 -3.20 4.34 -11.39
N ALA A 163 -4.53 4.18 -11.39
CA ALA A 163 -5.25 3.67 -12.55
C ALA A 163 -5.05 4.56 -13.79
N GLU A 164 -5.15 5.88 -13.63
CA GLU A 164 -4.92 6.85 -14.72
C GLU A 164 -3.47 6.78 -15.25
N LYS A 165 -2.49 6.75 -14.34
CA LYS A 165 -1.06 6.82 -14.70
C LYS A 165 -0.49 5.52 -15.26
N LEU A 166 -1.03 4.38 -14.82
CA LEU A 166 -0.58 3.05 -15.26
C LEU A 166 -1.41 2.51 -16.43
N GLY A 167 -2.61 3.05 -16.65
CA GLY A 167 -3.53 2.58 -17.70
C GLY A 167 -4.12 1.19 -17.43
N ILE A 168 -4.20 0.79 -16.16
CA ILE A 168 -4.78 -0.49 -15.72
C ILE A 168 -5.81 -0.25 -14.61
N PRO A 169 -6.77 -1.15 -14.40
CA PRO A 169 -7.65 -1.08 -13.23
C PRO A 169 -6.85 -1.16 -11.94
N VAL A 170 -7.19 -0.34 -10.94
CA VAL A 170 -6.59 -0.41 -9.61
C VAL A 170 -7.71 -0.42 -8.58
N SER A 171 -7.67 -1.38 -7.66
CA SER A 171 -8.64 -1.52 -6.58
C SER A 171 -7.95 -1.57 -5.22
N ILE A 172 -8.67 -1.19 -4.17
CA ILE A 172 -8.21 -1.29 -2.79
C ILE A 172 -8.79 -2.59 -2.20
N ALA A 173 -7.98 -3.36 -1.49
CA ALA A 173 -8.45 -4.56 -0.78
C ALA A 173 -9.49 -4.20 0.30
N ASP A 174 -10.43 -5.10 0.61
CA ASP A 174 -11.50 -4.85 1.58
C ASP A 174 -10.99 -4.41 2.96
N ASN A 175 -9.92 -5.05 3.46
CA ASN A 175 -9.26 -4.71 4.74
C ASN A 175 -7.76 -4.47 4.51
N PRO A 176 -7.36 -3.36 3.86
CA PRO A 176 -6.01 -3.21 3.35
C PRO A 176 -4.94 -3.23 4.44
N MET A 177 -5.22 -2.76 5.65
CA MET A 177 -4.28 -2.79 6.78
C MET A 177 -4.03 -4.18 7.35
N GLU A 178 -4.95 -5.12 7.14
CA GLU A 178 -4.90 -6.47 7.72
C GLU A 178 -4.36 -7.52 6.74
N CYS A 179 -4.22 -7.19 5.45
CA CYS A 179 -3.85 -8.14 4.41
C CYS A 179 -2.57 -8.94 4.71
N VAL A 180 -1.52 -8.28 5.21
CA VAL A 180 -0.26 -8.97 5.54
C VAL A 180 -0.46 -9.97 6.68
N ALA A 181 -1.19 -9.58 7.73
CA ALA A 181 -1.46 -10.45 8.88
C ALA A 181 -2.34 -11.64 8.48
N LEU A 182 -3.42 -11.40 7.74
CA LEU A 182 -4.31 -12.44 7.21
C LEU A 182 -3.57 -13.41 6.29
N GLY A 183 -2.81 -12.89 5.35
CA GLY A 183 -2.02 -13.73 4.43
C GLY A 183 -0.95 -14.57 5.12
N THR A 184 -0.36 -14.05 6.20
CA THR A 184 0.59 -14.80 7.04
C THR A 184 -0.13 -15.94 7.76
N GLY A 185 -1.30 -15.72 8.34
CA GLY A 185 -2.12 -16.73 8.98
C GLY A 185 -2.50 -17.85 8.02
N LEU A 186 -3.03 -17.50 6.85
CA LEU A 186 -3.42 -18.47 5.80
C LEU A 186 -2.25 -19.34 5.34
N MET A 187 -1.05 -18.76 5.19
CA MET A 187 0.15 -19.52 4.82
C MET A 187 0.61 -20.48 5.91
N LEU A 188 0.48 -20.11 7.18
CA LEU A 188 0.79 -21.01 8.30
C LEU A 188 -0.16 -22.20 8.35
N GLU A 189 -1.47 -21.97 8.20
CA GLU A 189 -2.48 -23.04 8.16
C GLU A 189 -2.25 -24.00 6.97
N ALA A 190 -1.94 -23.46 5.79
CA ALA A 190 -1.62 -24.28 4.62
C ALA A 190 -0.39 -25.18 4.86
N LYS A 191 0.67 -24.64 5.47
CA LYS A 191 1.85 -25.44 5.86
C LYS A 191 1.51 -26.53 6.85
N GLU A 192 0.77 -26.23 7.91
CA GLU A 192 0.37 -27.23 8.91
C GLU A 192 -0.43 -28.35 8.28
N ASN A 193 -1.36 -28.07 7.40
CA ASN A 193 -2.16 -29.07 6.70
C ASN A 193 -1.28 -29.99 5.84
N ILE A 194 -0.29 -29.45 5.13
CA ILE A 194 0.69 -30.25 4.36
C ILE A 194 1.51 -31.17 5.28
N PHE A 195 1.97 -30.67 6.42
CA PHE A 195 2.71 -31.48 7.39
C PHE A 195 1.86 -32.59 8.02
N ARG A 196 0.59 -32.30 8.35
CA ARG A 196 -0.34 -33.31 8.87
C ARG A 196 -0.62 -34.41 7.85
N GLN A 197 -0.84 -34.06 6.59
CA GLN A 197 -1.04 -35.04 5.51
C GLN A 197 0.20 -35.91 5.27
N ARG A 198 1.41 -35.33 5.24
CA ARG A 198 2.66 -36.10 5.11
C ARG A 198 2.86 -37.07 6.27
N LYS A 199 2.57 -36.65 7.49
CA LYS A 199 2.67 -37.50 8.69
C LYS A 199 1.67 -38.67 8.64
N GLN A 200 0.44 -38.43 8.19
CA GLN A 200 -0.57 -39.47 8.02
C GLN A 200 -0.19 -40.47 6.93
N SER A 201 0.36 -40.02 5.80
CA SER A 201 0.84 -40.87 4.71
C SER A 201 2.00 -41.74 5.14
N GLN A 202 2.93 -41.27 5.95
CA GLN A 202 4.03 -42.04 6.51
C GLN A 202 3.55 -43.12 7.49
N ILE A 203 2.55 -42.84 8.31
CA ILE A 203 1.96 -43.79 9.26
C ILE A 203 1.18 -44.89 8.52
N ALA A 204 0.48 -44.53 7.44
CA ALA A 204 -0.28 -45.46 6.62
C ALA A 204 0.64 -46.36 5.78
N GLY A 205 1.75 -45.84 5.21
CA GLY A 205 2.74 -46.60 4.44
C GLY A 205 3.59 -47.56 5.28
N GLY A 206 3.81 -47.23 6.58
CA GLY A 206 4.58 -48.11 7.49
C GLY A 206 3.83 -49.35 7.98
N LYS A 207 2.54 -49.50 7.71
CA LYS A 207 1.75 -50.69 8.09
C LYS A 207 1.74 -51.81 7.04
N ASN A 208 2.29 -51.59 5.85
CA ASN A 208 2.27 -52.57 4.75
C ASN A 208 3.61 -53.29 4.53
N SER A 209 4.58 -53.21 5.44
CA SER A 209 5.88 -53.88 5.31
C SER A 209 6.15 -54.89 6.43
N VAL A 210 5.12 -55.61 6.85
CA VAL A 210 5.29 -56.80 7.71
C VAL A 210 4.44 -57.91 7.16
N PHE A 211 4.97 -58.61 6.15
CA PHE A 211 4.72 -60.01 5.84
C PHE A 211 5.87 -60.53 5.00
#